data_9a0e1fe241b8a40e77a3390c64b388da
#
_entry.id   9a0e1fe241b8a40e77a3390c64b388da
#
_cell.length_a   1.000
_cell.length_b   1.000
_cell.length_c   1.000
_cell.angle_alpha   90.00
_cell.angle_beta   90.00
_cell.angle_gamma   90.00
#
_symmetry.space_group_name_H-M   'P 1'
#
loop_
_entity.id
_entity.type
_entity.pdbx_description
1 polymer ?
#
loop_
_entity_poly.entity_id
_entity_poly.type
_entity_poly.pdbx_seq_one_letter_code
_entity_poly.pdbx_strand_id
1 'polypeptide(L)'
;MLGCAGRNPMGDTPSSDSKERREAPIAVWESVIQYINFMDKLWLSDPARAYADWQAGEAAGADRRPFSQQSIIQHRAMFDRFHRHLVGHGATLASFGADQIDAFWLSPEAVTYTQATRMRYLKLLDRLCRHLVEAGVRKSNPASELVLAGRWPVDDPDVQFLPEDVDQRLQDFVIPHSGDSPVVLQKRAIVALFLGAGVTASEGRAARFQDLHPKAAPPFLHVQARRPKIPRTVHLEPFATAPLAAWHAVRHDWPVDGDLLFTLKRVGTPITDMSLGKIVREAVACIGQDVQNMSPRILRNTYCRRLLMRGVAPEAVTERLGLASNRTVVRIAATIDLPGSA
;
A
#
# COMPACT_ATOMS: atom_id res chain seq x y z
N MET A 1 -56.95 32.65 -51.23
CA MET A 1 -57.72 33.73 -50.52
C MET A 1 -56.81 34.19 -49.38
N LEU A 2 -56.14 35.29 -49.57
CA LEU A 2 -56.37 36.59 -48.94
C LEU A 2 -56.13 36.50 -47.43
N GLY A 3 -55.27 37.24 -46.80
CA GLY A 3 -54.56 38.44 -47.23
C GLY A 3 -53.90 39.09 -46.00
N CYS A 4 -52.85 39.88 -46.26
CA CYS A 4 -52.45 41.16 -45.66
C CYS A 4 -52.11 41.18 -44.17
N ALA A 5 -50.90 41.42 -43.80
CA ALA A 5 -50.13 42.72 -43.81
C ALA A 5 -50.28 43.50 -42.51
N GLY A 6 -49.17 43.86 -41.90
CA GLY A 6 -49.11 44.86 -40.83
C GLY A 6 -47.73 44.96 -40.18
N ARG A 7 -46.84 45.63 -40.80
CA ARG A 7 -45.81 46.64 -40.39
C ARG A 7 -45.29 46.61 -38.92
N ASN A 8 -43.96 46.59 -38.87
CA ASN A 8 -43.07 47.17 -37.84
C ASN A 8 -43.38 48.65 -37.53
N PRO A 9 -42.93 49.17 -36.39
CA PRO A 9 -41.60 49.73 -36.36
C PRO A 9 -40.79 49.59 -35.03
N MET A 10 -39.49 49.56 -35.25
CA MET A 10 -38.40 50.19 -34.49
C MET A 10 -38.53 50.50 -33.01
N GLY A 11 -37.56 49.97 -32.26
CA GLY A 11 -37.15 50.43 -30.96
C GLY A 11 -35.84 49.85 -30.58
N ASP A 12 -34.75 50.54 -31.00
CA ASP A 12 -33.38 50.31 -30.58
C ASP A 12 -33.24 50.56 -29.09
N THR A 13 -32.72 49.56 -28.35
CA THR A 13 -31.93 49.83 -27.14
C THR A 13 -30.73 48.89 -27.10
N PRO A 14 -29.50 49.42 -26.99
CA PRO A 14 -28.33 48.60 -26.84
C PRO A 14 -28.24 48.04 -25.41
N SER A 15 -28.38 46.75 -25.28
CA SER A 15 -28.07 46.05 -24.04
C SER A 15 -26.55 46.00 -23.88
N SER A 16 -26.02 46.87 -23.04
CA SER A 16 -24.68 46.84 -22.49
C SER A 16 -24.57 45.69 -21.48
N ASP A 17 -24.32 44.48 -22.00
CA ASP A 17 -23.92 43.36 -21.15
C ASP A 17 -22.42 43.46 -20.85
N SER A 18 -22.09 44.41 -19.97
CA SER A 18 -20.76 44.52 -19.39
C SER A 18 -20.53 43.29 -18.53
N LYS A 19 -19.71 42.34 -19.04
CA LYS A 19 -19.08 41.30 -18.27
C LYS A 19 -18.35 41.93 -17.09
N GLU A 20 -18.96 42.04 -15.95
CA GLU A 20 -18.31 42.23 -14.66
C GLU A 20 -17.40 41.01 -14.43
N ARG A 21 -16.15 41.12 -14.83
CA ARG A 21 -15.07 40.32 -14.24
C ARG A 21 -15.07 40.71 -12.76
N ARG A 22 -15.59 39.85 -11.91
CA ARG A 22 -15.41 39.96 -10.45
C ARG A 22 -13.92 39.84 -10.18
N GLU A 23 -13.24 40.95 -10.10
CA GLU A 23 -11.90 41.03 -9.53
C GLU A 23 -12.04 40.62 -8.06
N ALA A 24 -11.35 39.54 -7.68
CA ALA A 24 -11.28 39.12 -6.30
C ALA A 24 -10.70 40.28 -5.46
N PRO A 25 -11.27 40.59 -4.27
CA PRO A 25 -10.81 41.69 -3.47
C PRO A 25 -9.30 41.64 -3.21
N ILE A 26 -8.64 42.78 -3.33
CA ILE A 26 -7.17 42.94 -3.13
C ILE A 26 -6.72 42.29 -1.82
N ALA A 27 -7.51 42.34 -0.76
CA ALA A 27 -7.28 41.72 0.54
C ALA A 27 -7.15 40.18 0.48
N VAL A 28 -7.78 39.50 -0.49
CA VAL A 28 -7.65 38.05 -0.69
C VAL A 28 -6.28 37.75 -1.30
N TRP A 29 -5.83 38.55 -2.26
CA TRP A 29 -4.51 38.41 -2.87
C TRP A 29 -3.37 38.72 -1.87
N GLU A 30 -3.52 39.73 -1.04
CA GLU A 30 -2.56 40.04 0.03
C GLU A 30 -2.44 38.89 1.04
N SER A 31 -3.57 38.31 1.45
CA SER A 31 -3.58 37.14 2.35
C SER A 31 -2.92 35.92 1.72
N VAL A 32 -3.14 35.67 0.42
CA VAL A 32 -2.51 34.58 -0.33
C VAL A 32 -0.99 34.80 -0.45
N ILE A 33 -0.55 36.02 -0.76
CA ILE A 33 0.87 36.37 -0.86
C ILE A 33 1.55 36.23 0.51
N GLN A 34 0.91 36.69 1.58
CA GLN A 34 1.44 36.51 2.94
C GLN A 34 1.55 35.05 3.33
N TYR A 35 0.55 34.22 2.98
CA TYR A 35 0.56 32.79 3.23
C TYR A 35 1.70 32.10 2.44
N ILE A 36 1.88 32.43 1.16
CA ILE A 36 2.97 31.91 0.32
C ILE A 36 4.34 32.29 0.95
N ASN A 37 4.57 33.56 1.25
CA ASN A 37 5.81 34.04 1.88
C ASN A 37 6.06 33.40 3.26
N PHE A 38 5.01 33.07 4.00
CA PHE A 38 5.14 32.35 5.27
C PHE A 38 5.54 30.89 5.06
N MET A 39 4.93 30.20 4.10
CA MET A 39 5.23 28.81 3.77
C MET A 39 6.66 28.68 3.25
N ASP A 40 7.14 29.61 2.42
CA ASP A 40 8.52 29.64 1.92
C ASP A 40 9.53 29.76 3.05
N LYS A 41 9.26 30.61 4.03
CA LYS A 41 10.09 30.75 5.24
C LYS A 41 10.07 29.53 6.13
N LEU A 42 8.92 28.82 6.17
CA LEU A 42 8.77 27.62 7.00
C LEU A 42 9.73 26.51 6.57
N TRP A 43 9.99 26.34 5.26
CA TRP A 43 10.96 25.38 4.74
C TRP A 43 12.39 25.61 5.24
N LEU A 44 12.72 26.84 5.62
CA LEU A 44 14.04 27.21 6.15
C LEU A 44 14.08 27.19 7.67
N SER A 45 12.99 27.53 8.36
CA SER A 45 12.92 27.63 9.82
C SER A 45 12.47 26.34 10.51
N ASP A 46 11.48 25.62 9.94
CA ASP A 46 10.95 24.36 10.46
C ASP A 46 10.62 23.39 9.30
N PRO A 47 11.64 22.79 8.67
CA PRO A 47 11.46 21.91 7.53
C PRO A 47 10.57 20.69 7.80
N ALA A 48 10.56 20.20 9.05
CA ALA A 48 9.76 19.04 9.43
C ALA A 48 8.25 19.35 9.40
N ARG A 49 7.88 20.53 9.87
CA ARG A 49 6.52 21.04 9.82
C ARG A 49 6.11 21.37 8.38
N ALA A 50 6.97 22.11 7.66
CA ALA A 50 6.70 22.43 6.24
C ALA A 50 6.47 21.17 5.40
N TYR A 51 7.27 20.13 5.61
CA TYR A 51 7.07 18.84 4.94
C TYR A 51 5.75 18.17 5.30
N ALA A 52 5.36 18.18 6.57
CA ALA A 52 4.10 17.60 7.02
C ALA A 52 2.89 18.32 6.40
N ASP A 53 2.91 19.64 6.38
CA ASP A 53 1.85 20.48 5.80
C ASP A 53 1.76 20.27 4.28
N TRP A 54 2.89 20.27 3.57
CA TRP A 54 2.94 19.94 2.14
C TRP A 54 2.43 18.53 1.84
N GLN A 55 2.85 17.53 2.63
CA GLN A 55 2.43 16.15 2.42
C GLN A 55 0.94 15.95 2.65
N ALA A 56 0.33 16.71 3.57
CA ALA A 56 -1.09 16.63 3.86
C ALA A 56 -1.96 17.31 2.78
N GLY A 57 -1.49 18.43 2.22
CA GLY A 57 -2.28 19.27 1.31
C GLY A 57 -1.99 19.04 -0.17
N GLU A 58 -0.72 18.99 -0.56
CA GLU A 58 -0.31 19.09 -1.96
C GLU A 58 0.32 17.84 -2.54
N ALA A 59 0.97 17.01 -1.69
CA ALA A 59 1.66 15.84 -2.17
C ALA A 59 0.68 14.75 -2.61
N ALA A 60 0.80 14.34 -3.87
CA ALA A 60 -0.03 13.28 -4.45
C ALA A 60 0.84 12.22 -5.15
N GLY A 61 0.27 11.04 -5.37
CA GLY A 61 0.86 9.99 -6.19
C GLY A 61 0.90 10.33 -7.67
N ALA A 62 1.50 9.46 -8.48
CA ALA A 62 1.58 9.62 -9.94
C ALA A 62 0.19 9.71 -10.61
N ASP A 63 -0.83 9.12 -9.99
CA ASP A 63 -2.23 9.16 -10.40
C ASP A 63 -3.00 10.38 -9.84
N ARG A 64 -2.29 11.35 -9.26
CA ARG A 64 -2.85 12.55 -8.59
C ARG A 64 -3.79 12.24 -7.41
N ARG A 65 -3.74 11.04 -6.87
CA ARG A 65 -4.50 10.66 -5.68
C ARG A 65 -3.71 10.92 -4.40
N PRO A 66 -4.37 11.30 -3.31
CA PRO A 66 -3.72 11.44 -2.01
C PRO A 66 -3.04 10.13 -1.60
N PHE A 67 -1.91 10.25 -0.92
CA PHE A 67 -1.23 9.08 -0.38
C PHE A 67 -2.05 8.37 0.68
N SER A 68 -1.88 7.04 0.78
CA SER A 68 -2.41 6.29 1.92
C SER A 68 -1.71 6.73 3.20
N GLN A 69 -2.39 6.59 4.35
CA GLN A 69 -1.80 6.91 5.67
C GLN A 69 -0.45 6.19 5.89
N GLN A 70 -0.34 4.93 5.46
CA GLN A 70 0.91 4.18 5.55
C GLN A 70 2.01 4.78 4.68
N SER A 71 1.68 5.25 3.47
CA SER A 71 2.64 5.93 2.60
C SER A 71 3.09 7.26 3.19
N ILE A 72 2.18 8.01 3.82
CA ILE A 72 2.48 9.26 4.51
C ILE A 72 3.51 9.02 5.61
N ILE A 73 3.28 8.03 6.48
CA ILE A 73 4.21 7.67 7.57
C ILE A 73 5.59 7.26 7.00
N GLN A 74 5.61 6.42 5.95
CA GLN A 74 6.86 5.98 5.34
C GLN A 74 7.62 7.13 4.68
N HIS A 75 6.95 7.98 3.91
CA HIS A 75 7.57 9.12 3.25
C HIS A 75 8.11 10.13 4.27
N ARG A 76 7.38 10.38 5.36
CA ARG A 76 7.86 11.23 6.45
C ARG A 76 9.14 10.66 7.06
N ALA A 77 9.16 9.38 7.40
CA ALA A 77 10.35 8.74 7.95
C ALA A 77 11.54 8.78 6.96
N MET A 78 11.29 8.69 5.66
CA MET A 78 12.33 8.86 4.62
C MET A 78 12.84 10.29 4.59
N PHE A 79 11.94 11.29 4.61
CA PHE A 79 12.30 12.69 4.67
C PHE A 79 13.14 13.02 5.91
N ASP A 80 12.69 12.61 7.09
CA ASP A 80 13.36 12.87 8.37
C ASP A 80 14.80 12.31 8.40
N ARG A 81 15.04 11.13 7.80
CA ARG A 81 16.38 10.54 7.70
C ARG A 81 17.28 11.34 6.77
N PHE A 82 16.78 11.68 5.58
CA PHE A 82 17.55 12.47 4.63
C PHE A 82 17.82 13.88 5.16
N HIS A 83 16.84 14.52 5.77
CA HIS A 83 17.02 15.85 6.38
C HIS A 83 18.06 15.85 7.50
N ARG A 84 18.04 14.85 8.40
CA ARG A 84 19.09 14.70 9.42
C ARG A 84 20.48 14.54 8.80
N HIS A 85 20.60 13.78 7.73
CA HIS A 85 21.86 13.66 7.00
C HIS A 85 22.32 15.00 6.45
N LEU A 86 21.45 15.79 5.83
CA LEU A 86 21.79 17.13 5.33
C LEU A 86 22.29 18.04 6.47
N VAL A 87 21.55 18.11 7.58
CA VAL A 87 21.93 18.92 8.75
C VAL A 87 23.30 18.51 9.28
N GLY A 88 23.56 17.20 9.41
CA GLY A 88 24.84 16.68 9.86
C GLY A 88 26.03 17.02 8.94
N HIS A 89 25.77 17.37 7.68
CA HIS A 89 26.76 17.77 6.68
C HIS A 89 26.72 19.27 6.33
N GLY A 90 26.05 20.08 7.17
CA GLY A 90 25.96 21.52 6.97
C GLY A 90 25.19 21.95 5.72
N ALA A 91 24.37 21.06 5.14
CA ALA A 91 23.53 21.35 3.99
C ALA A 91 22.08 21.59 4.41
N THR A 92 21.34 22.31 3.57
CA THR A 92 19.93 22.63 3.79
C THR A 92 19.06 22.13 2.63
N LEU A 93 17.74 22.16 2.78
CA LEU A 93 16.81 21.84 1.68
C LEU A 93 16.96 22.81 0.50
N ALA A 94 17.41 24.02 0.74
CA ALA A 94 17.66 25.02 -0.30
C ALA A 94 18.97 24.79 -1.07
N SER A 95 20.00 24.19 -0.42
CA SER A 95 21.38 24.19 -0.92
C SER A 95 21.91 22.81 -1.35
N PHE A 96 21.29 21.70 -0.94
CA PHE A 96 21.83 20.39 -1.27
C PHE A 96 21.81 20.12 -2.80
N GLY A 97 22.83 19.41 -3.28
CA GLY A 97 23.00 18.97 -4.66
C GLY A 97 22.94 17.44 -4.80
N ALA A 98 23.32 16.96 -5.98
CA ALA A 98 23.45 15.52 -6.26
C ALA A 98 24.50 14.86 -5.35
N ASP A 99 25.60 15.55 -5.07
CA ASP A 99 26.69 15.05 -4.20
C ASP A 99 26.19 14.68 -2.79
N GLN A 100 25.28 15.46 -2.21
CA GLN A 100 24.72 15.16 -0.90
C GLN A 100 23.76 13.96 -0.96
N ILE A 101 23.08 13.75 -2.09
CA ILE A 101 22.27 12.53 -2.30
C ILE A 101 23.18 11.32 -2.41
N ASP A 102 24.29 11.40 -3.13
CA ASP A 102 25.27 10.32 -3.27
C ASP A 102 25.96 10.02 -1.93
N ALA A 103 26.35 11.06 -1.18
CA ALA A 103 26.90 10.92 0.16
C ALA A 103 25.91 10.23 1.13
N PHE A 104 24.61 10.51 0.99
CA PHE A 104 23.58 9.83 1.78
C PHE A 104 23.58 8.32 1.52
N TRP A 105 23.77 7.87 0.27
CA TRP A 105 23.82 6.43 -0.03
C TRP A 105 25.02 5.71 0.58
N LEU A 106 26.08 6.43 0.90
CA LEU A 106 27.28 5.90 1.56
C LEU A 106 27.20 5.96 3.09
N SER A 107 26.17 6.62 3.63
CA SER A 107 25.99 6.72 5.09
C SER A 107 25.69 5.35 5.72
N PRO A 108 26.07 5.13 7.01
CA PRO A 108 25.74 3.90 7.73
C PRO A 108 24.26 3.54 7.72
N GLU A 109 23.38 4.55 7.66
CA GLU A 109 21.92 4.38 7.64
C GLU A 109 21.39 3.89 6.29
N ALA A 110 22.02 4.27 5.18
CA ALA A 110 21.52 4.03 3.83
C ALA A 110 22.37 3.06 2.97
N VAL A 111 23.56 2.68 3.42
CA VAL A 111 24.47 1.82 2.66
C VAL A 111 23.87 0.45 2.35
N THR A 112 22.99 -0.07 3.22
CA THR A 112 22.31 -1.36 3.06
C THR A 112 21.03 -1.26 2.22
N TYR A 113 20.63 -0.04 1.77
CA TYR A 113 19.41 0.10 1.00
C TYR A 113 19.52 -0.53 -0.38
N THR A 114 18.52 -1.35 -0.69
CA THR A 114 18.37 -1.91 -2.04
C THR A 114 18.15 -0.80 -3.07
N GLN A 115 18.48 -1.08 -4.34
CA GLN A 115 18.24 -0.14 -5.43
C GLN A 115 16.76 0.32 -5.51
N ALA A 116 15.82 -0.60 -5.26
CA ALA A 116 14.40 -0.25 -5.20
C ALA A 116 14.07 0.74 -4.07
N THR A 117 14.75 0.61 -2.92
CA THR A 117 14.60 1.56 -1.81
C THR A 117 15.21 2.92 -2.17
N ARG A 118 16.42 2.94 -2.74
CA ARG A 118 17.09 4.18 -3.22
C ARG A 118 16.22 4.91 -4.26
N MET A 119 15.61 4.17 -5.20
CA MET A 119 14.70 4.76 -6.20
C MET A 119 13.45 5.38 -5.56
N ARG A 120 12.90 4.78 -4.51
CA ARG A 120 11.78 5.39 -3.77
C ARG A 120 12.18 6.71 -3.11
N TYR A 121 13.37 6.79 -2.53
CA TYR A 121 13.92 8.04 -2.00
C TYR A 121 14.10 9.07 -3.10
N LEU A 122 14.73 8.72 -4.23
CA LEU A 122 14.92 9.63 -5.36
C LEU A 122 13.60 10.22 -5.86
N LYS A 123 12.56 9.40 -6.01
CA LYS A 123 11.22 9.88 -6.40
C LYS A 123 10.58 10.79 -5.35
N LEU A 124 10.84 10.55 -4.06
CA LEU A 124 10.38 11.43 -3.01
C LEU A 124 11.11 12.77 -3.10
N LEU A 125 12.45 12.75 -3.21
CA LEU A 125 13.28 13.94 -3.31
C LEU A 125 12.98 14.74 -4.57
N ASP A 126 12.77 14.08 -5.71
CA ASP A 126 12.40 14.73 -6.97
C ASP A 126 11.08 15.52 -6.83
N ARG A 127 10.05 14.93 -6.22
CA ARG A 127 8.78 15.62 -5.97
C ARG A 127 8.95 16.78 -4.99
N LEU A 128 9.68 16.54 -3.91
CA LEU A 128 9.98 17.58 -2.93
C LEU A 128 10.73 18.73 -3.56
N CYS A 129 11.79 18.45 -4.32
CA CYS A 129 12.59 19.49 -4.96
C CYS A 129 11.78 20.27 -6.02
N ARG A 130 10.88 19.63 -6.77
CA ARG A 130 9.97 20.35 -7.66
C ARG A 130 9.10 21.34 -6.90
N HIS A 131 8.49 20.91 -5.82
CA HIS A 131 7.71 21.80 -4.97
C HIS A 131 8.57 22.96 -4.40
N LEU A 132 9.77 22.67 -3.91
CA LEU A 132 10.68 23.69 -3.38
C LEU A 132 11.17 24.69 -4.47
N VAL A 133 11.26 24.27 -5.72
CA VAL A 133 11.52 25.17 -6.86
C VAL A 133 10.31 26.03 -7.15
N GLU A 134 9.11 25.47 -7.21
CA GLU A 134 7.84 26.18 -7.38
C GLU A 134 7.59 27.20 -6.27
N ALA A 135 7.95 26.85 -5.03
CA ALA A 135 7.87 27.73 -3.85
C ALA A 135 9.05 28.74 -3.75
N GLY A 136 9.97 28.77 -4.71
CA GLY A 136 11.09 29.72 -4.68
C GLY A 136 12.18 29.45 -3.63
N VAL A 137 12.09 28.36 -2.87
CA VAL A 137 13.06 27.98 -1.82
C VAL A 137 14.40 27.55 -2.43
N ARG A 138 14.39 27.00 -3.64
CA ARG A 138 15.59 26.59 -4.38
C ARG A 138 15.46 26.86 -5.88
N LYS A 139 16.62 26.87 -6.58
CA LYS A 139 16.67 27.21 -8.01
C LYS A 139 16.58 25.99 -8.95
N SER A 140 16.92 24.80 -8.49
CA SER A 140 17.02 23.60 -9.33
C SER A 140 16.64 22.34 -8.57
N ASN A 141 16.36 21.27 -9.31
CA ASN A 141 16.04 19.96 -8.76
C ASN A 141 17.20 18.96 -9.01
N PRO A 142 18.08 18.72 -8.02
CA PRO A 142 19.22 17.81 -8.19
C PRO A 142 18.84 16.33 -8.27
N ALA A 143 17.60 15.97 -7.89
CA ALA A 143 17.16 14.59 -7.95
C ALA A 143 16.60 14.20 -9.34
N SER A 144 16.25 15.15 -10.20
CA SER A 144 15.59 14.88 -11.47
C SER A 144 16.45 14.06 -12.44
N GLU A 145 17.72 14.41 -12.60
CA GLU A 145 18.66 13.67 -13.45
C GLU A 145 18.96 12.28 -12.89
N LEU A 146 19.07 12.15 -11.56
CA LEU A 146 19.27 10.87 -10.89
C LEU A 146 18.07 9.94 -11.04
N VAL A 147 16.85 10.49 -11.06
CA VAL A 147 15.63 9.71 -11.35
C VAL A 147 15.60 9.24 -12.80
N LEU A 148 16.02 10.07 -13.75
CA LEU A 148 16.07 9.74 -15.17
C LEU A 148 17.18 8.72 -15.47
N ALA A 149 18.36 8.89 -14.87
CA ALA A 149 19.49 7.96 -15.00
C ALA A 149 19.26 6.65 -14.26
N GLY A 150 18.52 6.71 -13.14
CA GLY A 150 18.19 5.56 -12.32
C GLY A 150 17.15 4.68 -12.99
N ARG A 151 17.61 3.58 -13.61
CA ARG A 151 16.69 2.53 -14.05
C ARG A 151 16.09 1.86 -12.82
N TRP A 152 14.76 1.65 -12.82
CA TRP A 152 14.20 0.67 -11.91
C TRP A 152 14.97 -0.62 -12.10
N PRO A 153 15.32 -1.36 -11.01
CA PRO A 153 15.92 -2.66 -11.18
C PRO A 153 15.04 -3.44 -12.15
N VAL A 154 15.64 -3.86 -13.26
CA VAL A 154 14.97 -4.73 -14.24
C VAL A 154 14.70 -6.05 -13.53
N ASP A 155 15.60 -6.42 -12.62
CA ASP A 155 15.47 -7.58 -11.76
C ASP A 155 14.70 -7.23 -10.50
N ASP A 156 13.36 -7.30 -10.56
CA ASP A 156 12.59 -7.48 -9.35
C ASP A 156 13.14 -8.72 -8.62
N PRO A 157 13.33 -8.67 -7.29
CA PRO A 157 13.75 -9.86 -6.53
C PRO A 157 12.83 -11.04 -6.85
N ASP A 158 13.39 -12.23 -6.90
CA ASP A 158 12.63 -13.46 -7.17
C ASP A 158 11.39 -13.54 -6.29
N VAL A 159 10.31 -14.01 -6.90
CA VAL A 159 9.05 -14.13 -6.17
C VAL A 159 9.19 -15.31 -5.21
N GLN A 160 9.20 -15.00 -3.92
CA GLN A 160 9.30 -16.01 -2.87
C GLN A 160 7.96 -16.72 -2.67
N PHE A 161 7.98 -18.05 -2.66
CA PHE A 161 6.87 -18.95 -2.32
C PHE A 161 7.45 -20.22 -1.66
N LEU A 162 6.62 -21.04 -1.03
CA LEU A 162 7.07 -22.30 -0.42
C LEU A 162 7.22 -23.38 -1.48
N PRO A 163 8.23 -24.26 -1.36
CA PRO A 163 8.26 -25.52 -2.08
C PRO A 163 7.01 -26.36 -1.80
N GLU A 164 6.65 -27.25 -2.71
CA GLU A 164 5.39 -28.01 -2.64
C GLU A 164 5.31 -28.91 -1.42
N ASP A 165 6.41 -29.58 -1.05
CA ASP A 165 6.50 -30.40 0.16
C ASP A 165 6.37 -29.60 1.45
N VAL A 166 6.92 -28.37 1.48
CA VAL A 166 6.79 -27.45 2.60
C VAL A 166 5.37 -26.90 2.71
N ASP A 167 4.76 -26.57 1.57
CA ASP A 167 3.36 -26.16 1.51
C ASP A 167 2.45 -27.25 2.06
N GLN A 168 2.63 -28.52 1.65
CA GLN A 168 1.82 -29.63 2.13
C GLN A 168 2.00 -29.83 3.66
N ARG A 169 3.24 -29.85 4.14
CA ARG A 169 3.50 -29.97 5.60
C ARG A 169 2.88 -28.84 6.40
N LEU A 170 2.84 -27.63 5.82
CA LEU A 170 2.20 -26.49 6.49
C LEU A 170 0.67 -26.60 6.47
N GLN A 171 0.07 -27.17 5.42
CA GLN A 171 -1.35 -27.49 5.37
C GLN A 171 -1.71 -28.54 6.45
N ASP A 172 -0.88 -29.56 6.65
CA ASP A 172 -1.07 -30.56 7.68
C ASP A 172 -0.91 -29.95 9.10
N PHE A 173 0.09 -29.09 9.27
CA PHE A 173 0.34 -28.41 10.54
C PHE A 173 -0.84 -27.56 11.01
N VAL A 174 -1.59 -26.93 10.13
CA VAL A 174 -2.71 -26.05 10.52
C VAL A 174 -3.96 -26.81 10.96
N ILE A 175 -4.03 -28.13 10.76
CA ILE A 175 -5.17 -28.95 11.20
C ILE A 175 -5.30 -28.88 12.72
N PRO A 176 -6.48 -28.55 13.28
CA PRO A 176 -6.69 -28.48 14.71
C PRO A 176 -6.54 -29.85 15.37
N HIS A 177 -5.95 -29.90 16.56
CA HIS A 177 -5.87 -31.09 17.37
C HIS A 177 -6.73 -30.96 18.63
N SER A 178 -7.21 -32.11 19.18
CA SER A 178 -7.87 -32.13 20.47
C SER A 178 -6.87 -31.69 21.54
N GLY A 179 -7.24 -30.66 22.31
CA GLY A 179 -6.36 -30.08 23.33
C GLY A 179 -5.57 -28.83 22.88
N ASP A 180 -5.68 -28.41 21.64
CA ASP A 180 -5.12 -27.12 21.22
C ASP A 180 -5.70 -25.97 22.05
N SER A 181 -4.83 -25.16 22.66
CA SER A 181 -5.29 -23.99 23.39
C SER A 181 -5.87 -22.93 22.41
N PRO A 182 -6.72 -22.02 22.89
CA PRO A 182 -7.25 -20.93 22.04
C PRO A 182 -6.18 -20.13 21.30
N VAL A 183 -5.00 -19.93 21.91
CA VAL A 183 -3.87 -19.24 21.29
C VAL A 183 -3.29 -20.05 20.14
N VAL A 184 -3.20 -21.37 20.28
CA VAL A 184 -2.72 -22.28 19.22
C VAL A 184 -3.72 -22.31 18.08
N LEU A 185 -5.01 -22.43 18.37
CA LEU A 185 -6.08 -22.38 17.37
C LEU A 185 -6.07 -21.09 16.58
N GLN A 186 -5.87 -19.94 17.26
CA GLN A 186 -5.72 -18.65 16.56
C GLN A 186 -4.52 -18.63 15.61
N LYS A 187 -3.35 -19.12 16.06
CA LYS A 187 -2.14 -19.18 15.21
C LYS A 187 -2.34 -20.07 13.99
N ARG A 188 -2.93 -21.26 14.17
CA ARG A 188 -3.26 -22.18 13.08
C ARG A 188 -4.23 -21.54 12.09
N ALA A 189 -5.28 -20.91 12.57
CA ALA A 189 -6.27 -20.22 11.74
C ALA A 189 -5.66 -19.03 10.96
N ILE A 190 -4.75 -18.28 11.58
CA ILE A 190 -4.02 -17.20 10.88
C ILE A 190 -3.22 -17.77 9.70
N VAL A 191 -2.41 -18.81 9.94
CA VAL A 191 -1.60 -19.42 8.88
C VAL A 191 -2.50 -20.00 7.78
N ALA A 192 -3.56 -20.72 8.18
CA ALA A 192 -4.56 -21.29 7.27
C ALA A 192 -5.23 -20.23 6.40
N LEU A 193 -5.57 -19.07 6.97
CA LEU A 193 -6.17 -17.98 6.21
C LEU A 193 -5.24 -17.45 5.11
N PHE A 194 -3.98 -17.17 5.45
CA PHE A 194 -3.03 -16.65 4.47
C PHE A 194 -2.68 -17.67 3.39
N LEU A 195 -2.52 -18.94 3.79
CA LEU A 195 -2.15 -20.04 2.89
C LEU A 195 -3.35 -20.52 2.04
N GLY A 196 -4.58 -20.47 2.58
CA GLY A 196 -5.77 -21.06 1.97
C GLY A 196 -6.75 -20.05 1.36
N ALA A 197 -6.56 -18.74 1.60
CA ALA A 197 -7.39 -17.69 1.01
C ALA A 197 -6.57 -16.63 0.27
N GLY A 198 -5.25 -16.65 0.36
CA GLY A 198 -4.37 -15.74 -0.32
C GLY A 198 -4.61 -14.26 -0.01
N VAL A 199 -5.07 -13.92 1.18
CA VAL A 199 -5.28 -12.54 1.62
C VAL A 199 -3.96 -11.82 1.88
N THR A 200 -3.94 -10.49 1.79
CA THR A 200 -2.79 -9.68 2.20
C THR A 200 -2.72 -9.54 3.71
N ALA A 201 -1.55 -9.22 4.27
CA ALA A 201 -1.38 -8.95 5.70
C ALA A 201 -2.39 -7.91 6.21
N SER A 202 -2.61 -6.84 5.46
CA SER A 202 -3.58 -5.80 5.82
C SER A 202 -5.04 -6.28 5.77
N GLU A 203 -5.40 -7.17 4.85
CA GLU A 203 -6.73 -7.76 4.77
C GLU A 203 -6.97 -8.74 5.92
N GLY A 204 -6.02 -9.63 6.20
CA GLY A 204 -6.13 -10.56 7.32
C GLY A 204 -6.19 -9.87 8.69
N ARG A 205 -5.44 -8.77 8.87
CA ARG A 205 -5.50 -7.97 10.10
C ARG A 205 -6.81 -7.21 10.29
N ALA A 206 -7.48 -6.89 9.20
CA ALA A 206 -8.74 -6.15 9.22
C ALA A 206 -9.97 -7.06 9.06
N ALA A 207 -9.77 -8.36 8.89
CA ALA A 207 -10.86 -9.33 8.80
C ALA A 207 -11.70 -9.28 10.09
N ARG A 208 -13.01 -9.27 9.94
CA ARG A 208 -13.95 -9.24 11.05
C ARG A 208 -14.54 -10.63 11.27
N PHE A 209 -14.99 -10.89 12.49
CA PHE A 209 -15.62 -12.14 12.85
C PHE A 209 -16.80 -12.48 11.93
N GLN A 210 -17.65 -11.51 11.67
CA GLN A 210 -18.82 -11.64 10.82
C GLN A 210 -18.53 -11.82 9.33
N ASP A 211 -17.29 -11.51 8.87
CA ASP A 211 -16.90 -11.66 7.47
C ASP A 211 -16.50 -13.11 7.12
N LEU A 212 -16.22 -13.93 8.14
CA LEU A 212 -15.81 -15.33 7.95
C LEU A 212 -17.03 -16.26 8.02
N HIS A 213 -17.28 -16.99 6.94
CA HIS A 213 -18.39 -17.94 6.82
C HIS A 213 -17.88 -19.36 6.59
N PRO A 214 -17.31 -20.01 7.64
CA PRO A 214 -16.67 -21.33 7.50
C PRO A 214 -17.65 -22.48 7.33
N LYS A 215 -18.94 -22.26 7.65
CA LYS A 215 -20.03 -23.26 7.51
C LYS A 215 -20.84 -23.07 6.21
N ALA A 216 -20.53 -22.05 5.40
CA ALA A 216 -21.17 -21.87 4.10
C ALA A 216 -20.74 -22.96 3.12
N ALA A 217 -21.49 -23.13 2.04
CA ALA A 217 -21.19 -24.07 0.96
C ALA A 217 -21.15 -23.32 -0.40
N PRO A 218 -19.96 -22.98 -0.91
CA PRO A 218 -18.60 -23.20 -0.36
C PRO A 218 -18.25 -22.24 0.78
N PRO A 219 -17.30 -22.61 1.67
CA PRO A 219 -16.82 -21.73 2.74
C PRO A 219 -16.06 -20.52 2.17
N PHE A 220 -16.24 -19.34 2.78
CA PHE A 220 -15.62 -18.12 2.28
C PHE A 220 -15.31 -17.09 3.36
N LEU A 221 -14.46 -16.13 2.99
CA LEU A 221 -14.23 -14.88 3.70
C LEU A 221 -14.68 -13.72 2.81
N HIS A 222 -15.47 -12.80 3.36
CA HIS A 222 -15.74 -11.52 2.72
C HIS A 222 -14.62 -10.53 3.05
N VAL A 223 -13.90 -10.06 2.03
CA VAL A 223 -12.82 -9.07 2.19
C VAL A 223 -13.39 -7.69 1.94
N GLN A 224 -13.44 -6.89 3.02
CA GLN A 224 -13.99 -5.54 3.01
C GLN A 224 -13.24 -4.62 2.04
N ALA A 225 -13.96 -3.65 1.48
CA ALA A 225 -13.38 -2.61 0.65
C ALA A 225 -12.33 -1.80 1.42
N ARG A 226 -11.15 -1.65 0.85
CA ARG A 226 -10.10 -0.75 1.32
C ARG A 226 -9.59 0.04 0.14
N ARG A 227 -10.11 1.24 -0.06
CA ARG A 227 -9.73 2.07 -1.21
C ARG A 227 -8.22 2.04 -1.46
N PRO A 228 -7.76 1.84 -2.69
CA PRO A 228 -8.53 1.75 -3.95
C PRO A 228 -9.13 0.37 -4.26
N LYS A 229 -8.99 -0.65 -3.39
CA LYS A 229 -9.47 -2.02 -3.62
C LYS A 229 -10.97 -2.14 -3.38
N ILE A 230 -11.64 -2.85 -4.29
CA ILE A 230 -13.06 -3.23 -4.18
C ILE A 230 -13.25 -4.39 -3.19
N PRO A 231 -14.44 -4.52 -2.56
CA PRO A 231 -14.76 -5.70 -1.75
C PRO A 231 -14.81 -6.93 -2.64
N ARG A 232 -14.42 -8.07 -2.09
CA ARG A 232 -14.50 -9.36 -2.79
C ARG A 232 -14.76 -10.49 -1.83
N THR A 233 -15.34 -11.57 -2.35
CA THR A 233 -15.48 -12.83 -1.65
C THR A 233 -14.33 -13.76 -2.05
N VAL A 234 -13.65 -14.34 -1.06
CA VAL A 234 -12.55 -15.27 -1.26
C VAL A 234 -12.98 -16.64 -0.71
N HIS A 235 -13.04 -17.64 -1.56
CA HIS A 235 -13.34 -19.01 -1.15
C HIS A 235 -12.14 -19.61 -0.43
N LEU A 236 -12.42 -20.37 0.61
CA LEU A 236 -11.38 -21.04 1.41
C LEU A 236 -10.97 -22.34 0.73
N GLU A 237 -9.68 -22.62 0.72
CA GLU A 237 -9.19 -23.95 0.35
C GLU A 237 -9.68 -24.99 1.36
N PRO A 238 -9.91 -26.26 0.94
CA PRO A 238 -10.47 -27.29 1.83
C PRO A 238 -9.75 -27.46 3.15
N PHE A 239 -8.41 -27.49 3.15
CA PHE A 239 -7.60 -27.64 4.37
C PHE A 239 -7.73 -26.46 5.33
N ALA A 240 -8.07 -25.26 4.84
CA ALA A 240 -8.19 -24.06 5.66
C ALA A 240 -9.55 -23.97 6.38
N THR A 241 -10.52 -24.76 5.98
CA THR A 241 -11.89 -24.70 6.53
C THR A 241 -11.91 -25.13 8.00
N ALA A 242 -11.31 -26.28 8.33
CA ALA A 242 -11.35 -26.82 9.69
C ALA A 242 -10.66 -25.89 10.73
N PRO A 243 -9.42 -25.39 10.50
CA PRO A 243 -8.79 -24.49 11.46
C PRO A 243 -9.51 -23.14 11.61
N LEU A 244 -10.07 -22.61 10.52
CA LEU A 244 -10.86 -21.39 10.57
C LEU A 244 -12.20 -21.57 11.26
N ALA A 245 -12.87 -22.71 11.08
CA ALA A 245 -14.10 -23.05 11.79
C ALA A 245 -13.87 -23.26 13.28
N ALA A 246 -12.79 -23.95 13.66
CA ALA A 246 -12.41 -24.15 15.05
C ALA A 246 -12.11 -22.82 15.76
N TRP A 247 -11.33 -21.95 15.12
CA TRP A 247 -11.08 -20.62 15.66
C TRP A 247 -12.35 -19.76 15.73
N HIS A 248 -13.20 -19.79 14.69
CA HIS A 248 -14.44 -19.05 14.66
C HIS A 248 -15.35 -19.44 15.84
N ALA A 249 -15.46 -20.73 16.18
CA ALA A 249 -16.22 -21.19 17.32
C ALA A 249 -15.63 -20.65 18.64
N VAL A 250 -14.31 -20.76 18.83
CA VAL A 250 -13.64 -20.23 20.02
C VAL A 250 -13.76 -18.71 20.11
N ARG A 251 -13.63 -18.00 18.98
CA ARG A 251 -13.71 -16.53 18.94
C ARG A 251 -15.10 -16.01 19.29
N HIS A 252 -16.14 -16.78 19.00
CA HIS A 252 -17.52 -16.46 19.40
C HIS A 252 -17.65 -16.28 20.91
N ASP A 253 -17.06 -17.20 21.68
CA ASP A 253 -17.13 -17.23 23.13
C ASP A 253 -15.93 -16.51 23.82
N TRP A 254 -15.00 -15.99 23.00
CA TRP A 254 -13.79 -15.34 23.51
C TRP A 254 -14.12 -13.93 23.99
N PRO A 255 -13.88 -13.60 25.27
CA PRO A 255 -14.19 -12.29 25.83
C PRO A 255 -13.19 -11.24 25.32
N VAL A 256 -13.44 -10.71 24.14
CA VAL A 256 -12.59 -9.70 23.49
C VAL A 256 -13.47 -8.59 22.95
N ASP A 257 -13.10 -7.35 23.25
CA ASP A 257 -13.76 -6.17 22.70
C ASP A 257 -13.56 -6.07 21.19
N GLY A 258 -14.63 -5.65 20.50
CA GLY A 258 -14.61 -5.43 19.07
C GLY A 258 -14.86 -6.68 18.22
N ASP A 259 -14.89 -6.45 16.91
CA ASP A 259 -15.36 -7.40 15.90
C ASP A 259 -14.23 -8.05 15.06
N LEU A 260 -12.95 -7.76 15.37
CA LEU A 260 -11.83 -8.33 14.64
C LEU A 260 -11.77 -9.85 14.79
N LEU A 261 -11.55 -10.55 13.68
CA LEU A 261 -11.39 -12.00 13.66
C LEU A 261 -10.16 -12.44 14.44
N PHE A 262 -9.04 -11.70 14.33
CA PHE A 262 -7.79 -12.00 14.99
C PHE A 262 -7.31 -10.81 15.82
N THR A 263 -6.96 -11.05 17.06
CA THR A 263 -6.51 -10.02 18.00
C THR A 263 -5.23 -10.41 18.71
N LEU A 264 -4.44 -9.41 19.10
CA LEU A 264 -3.38 -9.58 20.09
C LEU A 264 -4.01 -9.53 21.46
N LYS A 265 -3.81 -10.56 22.26
CA LYS A 265 -4.36 -10.65 23.64
C LYS A 265 -5.90 -10.57 23.66
N ARG A 266 -6.48 -10.63 24.86
CA ARG A 266 -7.93 -10.54 25.09
C ARG A 266 -8.50 -9.11 25.06
N VAL A 267 -7.71 -8.11 24.71
CA VAL A 267 -8.10 -6.69 24.69
C VAL A 267 -8.55 -6.17 23.32
N GLY A 268 -8.81 -7.04 22.35
CA GLY A 268 -9.28 -6.61 21.02
C GLY A 268 -8.26 -5.85 20.17
N THR A 269 -7.00 -5.74 20.61
CA THR A 269 -5.96 -5.01 19.88
C THR A 269 -5.65 -5.70 18.54
N PRO A 270 -5.63 -4.98 17.41
CA PRO A 270 -5.27 -5.54 16.11
C PRO A 270 -3.88 -6.19 16.11
N ILE A 271 -3.75 -7.34 15.44
CA ILE A 271 -2.44 -7.97 15.22
C ILE A 271 -1.54 -7.03 14.40
N THR A 272 -0.28 -6.85 14.84
CA THR A 272 0.72 -6.08 14.12
C THR A 272 1.37 -6.90 12.99
N ASP A 273 2.00 -6.23 12.02
CA ASP A 273 2.76 -6.91 10.95
C ASP A 273 3.91 -7.74 11.53
N MET A 274 4.54 -7.23 12.61
CA MET A 274 5.60 -7.96 13.33
C MET A 274 5.07 -9.25 13.95
N SER A 275 3.91 -9.21 14.60
CA SER A 275 3.28 -10.39 15.21
C SER A 275 2.85 -11.40 14.16
N LEU A 276 2.30 -10.96 13.03
CA LEU A 276 1.99 -11.86 11.91
C LEU A 276 3.25 -12.54 11.37
N GLY A 277 4.31 -11.77 11.13
CA GLY A 277 5.59 -12.31 10.69
C GLY A 277 6.18 -13.35 11.67
N LYS A 278 6.03 -13.09 12.97
CA LYS A 278 6.46 -14.03 14.03
C LYS A 278 5.64 -15.33 13.99
N ILE A 279 4.31 -15.23 13.90
CA ILE A 279 3.42 -16.41 13.82
C ILE A 279 3.76 -17.28 12.61
N VAL A 280 3.98 -16.68 11.45
CA VAL A 280 4.32 -17.42 10.23
C VAL A 280 5.69 -18.09 10.36
N ARG A 281 6.70 -17.41 10.90
CA ARG A 281 8.03 -18.01 11.15
C ARG A 281 7.95 -19.17 12.16
N GLU A 282 7.21 -19.00 13.26
CA GLU A 282 7.02 -20.08 14.24
C GLU A 282 6.36 -21.31 13.61
N ALA A 283 5.34 -21.12 12.78
CA ALA A 283 4.66 -22.23 12.10
C ALA A 283 5.60 -22.99 11.14
N VAL A 284 6.42 -22.26 10.40
CA VAL A 284 7.39 -22.87 9.47
C VAL A 284 8.53 -23.55 10.21
N ALA A 285 8.99 -22.99 11.34
CA ALA A 285 9.98 -23.63 12.21
C ALA A 285 9.43 -24.92 12.83
N CYS A 286 8.15 -24.98 13.23
CA CYS A 286 7.52 -26.19 13.76
C CYS A 286 7.50 -27.36 12.78
N ILE A 287 7.52 -27.10 11.48
CA ILE A 287 7.63 -28.15 10.43
C ILE A 287 9.08 -28.44 10.02
N GLY A 288 10.06 -27.97 10.80
CA GLY A 288 11.48 -28.25 10.57
C GLY A 288 12.11 -27.48 9.42
N GLN A 289 11.56 -26.32 9.06
CA GLN A 289 12.11 -25.46 8.01
C GLN A 289 12.63 -24.15 8.59
N ASP A 290 13.85 -23.78 8.20
CA ASP A 290 14.40 -22.44 8.43
C ASP A 290 14.38 -21.67 7.13
N VAL A 291 13.44 -20.75 6.98
CA VAL A 291 13.34 -19.89 5.80
C VAL A 291 13.55 -18.44 6.22
N GLN A 292 14.66 -17.87 5.76
CA GLN A 292 14.94 -16.45 5.96
C GLN A 292 13.85 -15.59 5.31
N ASN A 293 13.53 -14.46 5.92
CA ASN A 293 12.54 -13.48 5.41
C ASN A 293 11.10 -13.99 5.28
N MET A 294 10.71 -15.00 6.06
CA MET A 294 9.36 -15.54 6.07
C MET A 294 8.33 -14.48 6.46
N SER A 295 7.32 -14.31 5.62
CA SER A 295 6.26 -13.31 5.80
C SER A 295 4.91 -13.82 5.27
N PRO A 296 3.79 -13.22 5.67
CA PRO A 296 2.48 -13.55 5.12
C PRO A 296 2.39 -13.46 3.58
N ARG A 297 3.26 -12.64 2.96
CA ARG A 297 3.32 -12.52 1.51
C ARG A 297 3.76 -13.84 0.85
N ILE A 298 4.68 -14.59 1.46
CA ILE A 298 5.14 -15.88 0.93
C ILE A 298 3.97 -16.87 0.90
N LEU A 299 3.16 -16.94 1.96
CA LEU A 299 1.97 -17.81 2.00
C LEU A 299 0.96 -17.46 0.91
N ARG A 300 0.73 -16.17 0.68
CA ARG A 300 -0.12 -15.70 -0.42
C ARG A 300 0.45 -16.04 -1.81
N ASN A 301 1.75 -15.93 -2.00
CA ASN A 301 2.39 -16.32 -3.26
C ASN A 301 2.31 -17.83 -3.47
N THR A 302 2.43 -18.63 -2.41
CA THR A 302 2.24 -20.09 -2.43
C THR A 302 0.81 -20.45 -2.84
N TYR A 303 -0.20 -19.78 -2.28
CA TYR A 303 -1.59 -19.91 -2.72
C TYR A 303 -1.76 -19.59 -4.21
N CYS A 304 -1.16 -18.49 -4.67
CA CYS A 304 -1.16 -18.11 -6.09
C CYS A 304 -0.57 -19.24 -6.97
N ARG A 305 0.63 -19.73 -6.61
CA ARG A 305 1.30 -20.81 -7.33
C ARG A 305 0.47 -22.08 -7.38
N ARG A 306 -0.15 -22.47 -6.27
CA ARG A 306 -1.04 -23.64 -6.18
C ARG A 306 -2.23 -23.55 -7.13
N LEU A 307 -2.88 -22.37 -7.24
CA LEU A 307 -3.97 -22.17 -8.20
C LEU A 307 -3.49 -22.29 -9.65
N LEU A 308 -2.35 -21.71 -9.98
CA LEU A 308 -1.76 -21.79 -11.32
C LEU A 308 -1.40 -23.26 -11.69
N MET A 309 -0.80 -24.02 -10.77
CA MET A 309 -0.48 -25.43 -10.96
C MET A 309 -1.73 -26.30 -11.17
N ARG A 310 -2.88 -25.87 -10.63
CA ARG A 310 -4.19 -26.51 -10.88
C ARG A 310 -4.83 -26.07 -12.21
N GLY A 311 -4.14 -25.29 -13.03
CA GLY A 311 -4.62 -24.82 -14.33
C GLY A 311 -5.60 -23.64 -14.25
N VAL A 312 -5.72 -22.95 -13.11
CA VAL A 312 -6.54 -21.72 -13.04
C VAL A 312 -5.86 -20.62 -13.84
N ALA A 313 -6.61 -20.00 -14.76
CA ALA A 313 -6.09 -18.96 -15.65
C ALA A 313 -5.50 -17.77 -14.84
N PRO A 314 -4.36 -17.19 -15.27
CA PRO A 314 -3.70 -16.08 -14.58
C PRO A 314 -4.61 -14.89 -14.27
N GLU A 315 -5.55 -14.59 -15.16
CA GLU A 315 -6.53 -13.51 -15.00
C GLU A 315 -7.47 -13.79 -13.83
N ALA A 316 -7.99 -15.02 -13.75
CA ALA A 316 -8.86 -15.45 -12.65
C ALA A 316 -8.10 -15.49 -11.30
N VAL A 317 -6.82 -15.88 -11.31
CA VAL A 317 -5.97 -15.82 -10.11
C VAL A 317 -5.75 -14.36 -9.69
N THR A 318 -5.51 -13.44 -10.66
CA THR A 318 -5.34 -12.00 -10.40
C THR A 318 -6.58 -11.41 -9.73
N GLU A 319 -7.76 -11.75 -10.24
CA GLU A 319 -9.05 -11.32 -9.67
C GLU A 319 -9.27 -11.88 -8.26
N ARG A 320 -9.10 -13.19 -8.05
CA ARG A 320 -9.24 -13.85 -6.73
C ARG A 320 -8.32 -13.24 -5.68
N LEU A 321 -7.10 -12.89 -6.08
CA LEU A 321 -6.15 -12.20 -5.22
C LEU A 321 -6.47 -10.71 -5.03
N GLY A 322 -7.36 -10.10 -5.82
CA GLY A 322 -7.65 -8.68 -5.79
C GLY A 322 -6.43 -7.82 -6.13
N LEU A 323 -5.67 -8.23 -7.13
CA LEU A 323 -4.49 -7.50 -7.61
C LEU A 323 -4.90 -6.47 -8.67
N ALA A 324 -4.28 -5.29 -8.63
CA ALA A 324 -4.49 -4.25 -9.63
C ALA A 324 -3.75 -4.55 -10.95
N SER A 325 -2.79 -5.48 -10.95
CA SER A 325 -2.09 -5.94 -12.14
C SER A 325 -1.70 -7.41 -12.00
N ASN A 326 -1.56 -8.09 -13.12
CA ASN A 326 -1.17 -9.51 -13.17
C ASN A 326 0.35 -9.76 -13.04
N ARG A 327 1.18 -8.71 -12.91
CA ARG A 327 2.64 -8.84 -12.92
C ARG A 327 3.18 -9.92 -11.96
N THR A 328 2.70 -9.95 -10.71
CA THR A 328 3.12 -10.97 -9.75
C THR A 328 2.66 -12.37 -10.15
N VAL A 329 1.44 -12.50 -10.68
CA VAL A 329 0.89 -13.78 -11.12
C VAL A 329 1.68 -14.33 -12.32
N VAL A 330 1.97 -13.49 -13.31
CA VAL A 330 2.78 -13.85 -14.48
C VAL A 330 4.19 -14.30 -14.07
N ARG A 331 4.81 -13.61 -13.13
CA ARG A 331 6.13 -13.99 -12.62
C ARG A 331 6.12 -15.32 -11.86
N ILE A 332 5.06 -15.61 -11.11
CA ILE A 332 4.90 -16.92 -10.46
C ILE A 332 4.63 -17.99 -11.52
N ALA A 333 3.78 -17.71 -12.51
CA ALA A 333 3.50 -18.64 -13.61
C ALA A 333 4.79 -19.04 -14.37
N ALA A 334 5.70 -18.09 -14.59
CA ALA A 334 6.99 -18.34 -15.24
C ALA A 334 7.93 -19.28 -14.45
N THR A 335 7.65 -19.55 -13.17
CA THR A 335 8.39 -20.51 -12.34
C THR A 335 7.79 -21.93 -12.35
N ILE A 336 6.70 -22.11 -13.08
CA ILE A 336 6.01 -23.39 -13.18
C ILE A 336 6.41 -24.02 -14.53
N ASP A 337 7.21 -25.08 -14.47
CA ASP A 337 7.48 -25.90 -15.66
C ASP A 337 6.19 -26.63 -16.05
N LEU A 338 5.50 -26.13 -17.07
CA LEU A 338 4.36 -26.84 -17.63
C LEU A 338 4.88 -28.03 -18.42
N PRO A 339 4.46 -29.27 -18.10
CA PRO A 339 4.76 -30.41 -18.95
C PRO A 339 4.06 -30.18 -20.30
N GLY A 340 4.81 -29.80 -21.34
CA GLY A 340 4.28 -29.66 -22.71
C GLY A 340 4.81 -28.49 -23.54
N SER A 341 5.85 -27.77 -23.10
CA SER A 341 6.55 -26.77 -23.93
C SER A 341 7.93 -27.28 -24.37
N ALA A 342 7.96 -28.45 -25.01
CA ALA A 342 9.10 -28.97 -25.76
C ALA A 342 8.70 -29.05 -27.23
#